data_a55926a7c2785a6d2c9d240497ac2372
#
_entry.id   a55926a7c2785a6d2c9d240497ac2372
#
_cell.length_a   1.000
_cell.length_b   1.000
_cell.length_c   1.000
_cell.angle_alpha   90.00
_cell.angle_beta   90.00
_cell.angle_gamma   90.00
#
_symmetry.space_group_name_H-M   'P 1'
#
loop_
_entity.id
_entity.type
_entity.pdbx_description
1 polymer ?
#
loop_
_entity_poly.entity_id
_entity_poly.type
_entity_poly.pdbx_seq_one_letter_code
_entity_poly.pdbx_strand_id
1 'polypeptide(L)'
;MESQAFVLCDNVVKIYKVANLEVVALQGLDLEVARGEMMALIGSSGSGKSTLLNMIGGLTAPSAGMVRVGGLDLPKMDRRRREQYKRKTVGFLWQQPGRNLLPYLSALENVEMPMLLNGQEGRKRRRRAIELLEMVDLADRAHFRPDRLSGGQQQRVALAVALANNPPLLLADEPTGQIDSKSSVQIFGALRRINETYGTTIIVVTHDPLVVKRVDRVVAISDGRTSAEIRRRNANGETVPEEEWVILDPAGRLQLPKLFVQTLSLRERVKVRLEPDHVSVWPRDGERGGEMAAPHVPSPLEKFVGTDRRFPARQTAAAVVTEGLCRTYESGVEKVRALRDVNLSLPVGSLSVVVGPSGSGKTTLLNLIAGLDEPTAGTVSLGGRSLASLSPREKIELRRQEIGFVHQTIGLLPFLSVEENVGVPLRLLRLANKERRARVAEALRLVGLLDRAGHRTYELSGGEQQRVAIARALVSWPSLILADEPTGQLDSRTGADIITLFREIVGQTGITVAIASHDPHVRQAADRVYELRDGELVGSHLPAGQNREGML
;
A
#
# COMPACT_ATOMS: atom_id res chain seq x y z
N MET A 1 30.97 -9.04 26.44
CA MET A 1 31.11 -9.76 25.14
C MET A 1 30.27 -8.97 24.14
N GLU A 2 30.89 -8.19 23.27
CA GLU A 2 30.19 -7.48 22.20
C GLU A 2 29.53 -8.52 21.30
N SER A 3 28.22 -8.49 21.22
CA SER A 3 27.43 -9.35 20.32
C SER A 3 27.78 -8.94 18.90
N GLN A 4 28.60 -9.75 18.24
CA GLN A 4 28.99 -9.52 16.85
C GLN A 4 27.74 -9.51 15.98
N ALA A 5 27.44 -8.38 15.33
CA ALA A 5 26.28 -8.21 14.46
C ALA A 5 26.23 -9.29 13.37
N PHE A 6 25.09 -9.97 13.20
CA PHE A 6 24.89 -10.97 12.14
C PHE A 6 24.71 -10.32 10.78
N VAL A 7 23.93 -9.22 10.72
CA VAL A 7 23.85 -8.34 9.55
C VAL A 7 24.44 -6.98 9.95
N LEU A 8 25.38 -6.48 9.15
CA LEU A 8 26.00 -5.17 9.33
C LEU A 8 25.94 -4.40 8.01
N CYS A 9 25.26 -3.28 8.03
CA CYS A 9 25.28 -2.27 6.98
C CYS A 9 26.00 -1.04 7.54
N ASP A 10 27.07 -0.59 6.89
CA ASP A 10 27.90 0.52 7.31
C ASP A 10 28.00 1.53 6.17
N ASN A 11 27.46 2.72 6.41
CA ASN A 11 27.41 3.85 5.48
C ASN A 11 26.96 3.47 4.06
N VAL A 12 25.87 2.69 3.98
CA VAL A 12 25.41 2.11 2.73
C VAL A 12 24.73 3.16 1.86
N VAL A 13 25.25 3.32 0.64
CA VAL A 13 24.69 4.21 -0.40
C VAL A 13 24.23 3.37 -1.58
N LYS A 14 23.05 3.67 -2.10
CA LYS A 14 22.54 3.11 -3.34
C LYS A 14 22.00 4.17 -4.26
N ILE A 15 22.60 4.27 -5.44
CA ILE A 15 22.19 5.16 -6.52
C ILE A 15 21.73 4.28 -7.69
N TYR A 16 20.52 4.52 -8.17
CA TYR A 16 20.03 3.95 -9.43
C TYR A 16 20.17 4.99 -10.53
N LYS A 17 20.73 4.56 -11.66
CA LYS A 17 20.78 5.38 -12.88
C LYS A 17 19.63 4.94 -13.79
N VAL A 18 18.68 5.85 -14.02
CA VAL A 18 17.55 5.62 -14.93
C VAL A 18 17.61 6.69 -16.02
N ALA A 19 18.05 6.31 -17.19
CA ALA A 19 18.37 7.23 -18.29
C ALA A 19 19.37 8.32 -17.82
N ASN A 20 18.98 9.60 -17.81
CA ASN A 20 19.82 10.73 -17.38
C ASN A 20 19.56 11.15 -15.92
N LEU A 21 18.76 10.41 -15.16
CA LEU A 21 18.45 10.72 -13.77
C LEU A 21 19.17 9.77 -12.82
N GLU A 22 19.73 10.31 -11.75
CA GLU A 22 20.27 9.57 -10.62
C GLU A 22 19.29 9.63 -9.46
N VAL A 23 18.73 8.47 -9.08
CA VAL A 23 17.86 8.34 -7.91
C VAL A 23 18.64 7.75 -6.76
N VAL A 24 18.85 8.53 -5.71
CA VAL A 24 19.52 8.10 -4.49
C VAL A 24 18.50 7.38 -3.61
N ALA A 25 18.54 6.05 -3.59
CA ALA A 25 17.62 5.23 -2.81
C ALA A 25 18.06 5.03 -1.37
N LEU A 26 19.39 5.00 -1.10
CA LEU A 26 19.97 4.97 0.24
C LEU A 26 21.11 5.98 0.34
N GLN A 27 21.21 6.66 1.48
CA GLN A 27 22.08 7.83 1.67
C GLN A 27 22.98 7.70 2.90
N GLY A 28 23.83 6.68 2.95
CA GLY A 28 24.66 6.44 4.11
C GLY A 28 23.86 5.79 5.25
N LEU A 29 23.21 4.65 4.94
CA LEU A 29 22.38 3.92 5.88
C LEU A 29 23.25 3.00 6.74
N ASP A 30 23.09 3.12 8.07
CA ASP A 30 23.69 2.25 9.08
C ASP A 30 22.62 1.33 9.68
N LEU A 31 22.93 0.02 9.78
CA LEU A 31 22.03 -0.96 10.39
C LEU A 31 22.81 -2.15 10.91
N GLU A 32 22.56 -2.51 12.16
CA GLU A 32 23.07 -3.74 12.77
C GLU A 32 21.89 -4.64 13.17
N VAL A 33 22.01 -5.94 12.91
CA VAL A 33 21.01 -6.95 13.33
C VAL A 33 21.72 -8.09 14.02
N ALA A 34 21.28 -8.43 15.22
CA ALA A 34 21.85 -9.54 15.99
C ALA A 34 21.41 -10.90 15.41
N ARG A 35 22.17 -11.94 15.67
CA ARG A 35 21.80 -13.30 15.27
C ARG A 35 20.55 -13.76 16.03
N GLY A 36 19.57 -14.32 15.32
CA GLY A 36 18.32 -14.78 15.90
C GLY A 36 17.33 -13.66 16.25
N GLU A 37 17.65 -12.41 15.94
CA GLU A 37 16.76 -11.27 16.15
C GLU A 37 15.62 -11.27 15.13
N MET A 38 14.41 -10.95 15.56
CA MET A 38 13.26 -10.67 14.70
C MET A 38 12.97 -9.18 14.71
N MET A 39 13.26 -8.48 13.60
CA MET A 39 13.07 -7.04 13.49
C MET A 39 12.16 -6.63 12.36
N ALA A 40 11.51 -5.47 12.50
CA ALA A 40 10.75 -4.84 11.44
C ALA A 40 11.44 -3.58 10.92
N LEU A 41 11.39 -3.38 9.60
CA LEU A 41 11.75 -2.14 8.91
C LEU A 41 10.46 -1.43 8.50
N ILE A 42 10.24 -0.22 9.00
CA ILE A 42 9.08 0.61 8.67
C ILE A 42 9.51 1.88 7.95
N GLY A 43 8.58 2.56 7.33
CA GLY A 43 8.82 3.85 6.63
C GLY A 43 7.89 4.05 5.45
N SER A 44 7.84 5.27 4.92
CA SER A 44 7.02 5.62 3.76
C SER A 44 7.40 4.81 2.50
N SER A 45 6.49 4.73 1.54
CA SER A 45 6.81 4.18 0.21
C SER A 45 7.96 4.97 -0.41
N GLY A 46 8.91 4.28 -1.04
CA GLY A 46 10.11 4.92 -1.61
C GLY A 46 11.23 5.26 -0.62
N SER A 47 11.08 5.00 0.68
CA SER A 47 12.14 5.30 1.68
C SER A 47 13.41 4.43 1.59
N GLY A 48 13.44 3.42 0.69
CA GLY A 48 14.61 2.57 0.46
C GLY A 48 14.55 1.18 1.11
N LYS A 49 13.47 0.79 1.80
CA LYS A 49 13.32 -0.51 2.51
C LYS A 49 13.56 -1.72 1.63
N SER A 50 12.83 -1.86 0.52
CA SER A 50 13.00 -2.98 -0.42
C SER A 50 14.37 -2.95 -1.10
N THR A 51 14.96 -1.77 -1.32
CA THR A 51 16.33 -1.62 -1.81
C THR A 51 17.33 -2.21 -0.81
N LEU A 52 17.16 -1.90 0.48
CA LEU A 52 17.99 -2.44 1.54
C LEU A 52 17.85 -3.97 1.63
N LEU A 53 16.61 -4.50 1.62
CA LEU A 53 16.37 -5.94 1.60
C LEU A 53 17.06 -6.62 0.41
N ASN A 54 16.94 -6.05 -0.78
CA ASN A 54 17.57 -6.59 -1.99
C ASN A 54 19.10 -6.62 -1.88
N MET A 55 19.72 -5.66 -1.22
CA MET A 55 21.17 -5.66 -1.00
C MET A 55 21.58 -6.71 0.04
N ILE A 56 20.87 -6.77 1.19
CA ILE A 56 21.11 -7.81 2.20
C ILE A 56 20.88 -9.20 1.60
N GLY A 57 19.88 -9.36 0.72
CA GLY A 57 19.60 -10.60 -0.01
C GLY A 57 20.60 -10.95 -1.12
N GLY A 58 21.59 -10.10 -1.38
CA GLY A 58 22.59 -10.31 -2.44
C GLY A 58 22.04 -10.23 -3.86
N LEU A 59 20.88 -9.59 -4.04
CA LEU A 59 20.22 -9.37 -5.33
C LEU A 59 20.78 -8.15 -6.06
N THR A 60 21.16 -7.11 -5.30
CA THR A 60 21.82 -5.90 -5.83
C THR A 60 23.05 -5.56 -5.00
N ALA A 61 24.04 -4.92 -5.61
CA ALA A 61 25.21 -4.41 -4.89
C ALA A 61 24.97 -2.94 -4.46
N PRO A 62 25.53 -2.50 -3.32
CA PRO A 62 25.57 -1.08 -2.97
C PRO A 62 26.41 -0.30 -3.97
N SER A 63 26.17 1.02 -4.08
CA SER A 63 27.01 1.94 -4.85
C SER A 63 28.25 2.35 -4.06
N ALA A 64 28.11 2.45 -2.73
CA ALA A 64 29.20 2.67 -1.77
C ALA A 64 28.80 2.12 -0.40
N GLY A 65 29.74 2.04 0.54
CA GLY A 65 29.56 1.46 1.87
C GLY A 65 29.72 -0.05 1.90
N MET A 66 29.44 -0.66 3.05
CA MET A 66 29.68 -2.06 3.32
C MET A 66 28.39 -2.77 3.76
N VAL A 67 28.18 -3.99 3.22
CA VAL A 67 27.11 -4.89 3.66
C VAL A 67 27.73 -6.26 3.99
N ARG A 68 27.63 -6.67 5.24
CA ARG A 68 28.09 -7.98 5.72
C ARG A 68 26.93 -8.78 6.30
N VAL A 69 26.93 -10.09 6.02
CA VAL A 69 25.95 -11.03 6.58
C VAL A 69 26.69 -12.31 7.01
N GLY A 70 26.59 -12.65 8.30
CA GLY A 70 27.27 -13.81 8.86
C GLY A 70 28.78 -13.80 8.61
N GLY A 71 29.41 -12.63 8.66
CA GLY A 71 30.84 -12.43 8.37
C GLY A 71 31.20 -12.34 6.89
N LEU A 72 30.26 -12.57 5.97
CA LEU A 72 30.49 -12.52 4.52
C LEU A 72 30.32 -11.08 3.99
N ASP A 73 31.31 -10.53 3.32
CA ASP A 73 31.28 -9.21 2.68
C ASP A 73 30.62 -9.35 1.29
N LEU A 74 29.35 -8.93 1.19
CA LEU A 74 28.53 -9.16 -0.01
C LEU A 74 29.06 -8.44 -1.27
N PRO A 75 29.50 -7.17 -1.22
CA PRO A 75 30.12 -6.47 -2.34
C PRO A 75 31.32 -7.20 -2.94
N LYS A 76 32.13 -7.87 -2.09
CA LYS A 76 33.37 -8.54 -2.51
C LYS A 76 33.19 -9.97 -3.00
N MET A 77 31.95 -10.48 -2.97
CA MET A 77 31.67 -11.83 -3.46
C MET A 77 31.76 -11.93 -4.98
N ASP A 78 32.41 -12.97 -5.45
CA ASP A 78 32.32 -13.42 -6.83
C ASP A 78 30.92 -14.00 -7.13
N ARG A 79 30.64 -14.23 -8.41
CA ARG A 79 29.34 -14.76 -8.86
C ARG A 79 28.99 -16.10 -8.21
N ARG A 80 29.93 -17.01 -8.09
CA ARG A 80 29.73 -18.36 -7.53
C ARG A 80 29.38 -18.30 -6.03
N ARG A 81 30.14 -17.51 -5.26
CA ARG A 81 29.88 -17.29 -3.83
C ARG A 81 28.53 -16.61 -3.59
N ARG A 82 28.17 -15.63 -4.43
CA ARG A 82 26.86 -14.95 -4.35
C ARG A 82 25.70 -15.89 -4.65
N GLU A 83 25.84 -16.82 -5.61
CA GLU A 83 24.84 -17.86 -5.86
C GLU A 83 24.72 -18.83 -4.68
N GLN A 84 25.82 -19.23 -4.08
CA GLN A 84 25.84 -20.08 -2.89
C GLN A 84 25.20 -19.36 -1.69
N TYR A 85 25.49 -18.08 -1.49
CA TYR A 85 24.88 -17.24 -0.46
C TYR A 85 23.35 -17.23 -0.60
N LYS A 86 22.83 -16.93 -1.78
CA LYS A 86 21.39 -16.91 -2.04
C LYS A 86 20.71 -18.27 -1.83
N ARG A 87 21.41 -19.37 -2.09
CA ARG A 87 20.85 -20.72 -1.93
C ARG A 87 20.84 -21.22 -0.49
N LYS A 88 21.85 -20.84 0.32
CA LYS A 88 22.09 -21.45 1.64
C LYS A 88 21.91 -20.49 2.81
N THR A 89 22.13 -19.19 2.59
CA THR A 89 22.18 -18.22 3.70
C THR A 89 20.90 -17.40 3.80
N VAL A 90 20.20 -17.16 2.68
CA VAL A 90 19.03 -16.27 2.67
C VAL A 90 17.79 -17.00 2.16
N GLY A 91 16.71 -16.92 2.92
CA GLY A 91 15.34 -17.14 2.44
C GLY A 91 14.71 -15.80 2.09
N PHE A 92 13.95 -15.75 1.02
CA PHE A 92 13.25 -14.53 0.61
C PHE A 92 11.75 -14.79 0.48
N LEU A 93 10.95 -14.03 1.22
CA LEU A 93 9.49 -14.04 1.15
C LEU A 93 9.01 -12.72 0.53
N TRP A 94 8.51 -12.80 -0.71
CA TRP A 94 8.04 -11.64 -1.45
C TRP A 94 6.60 -11.26 -1.09
N GLN A 95 6.25 -10.01 -1.30
CA GLN A 95 4.89 -9.51 -1.15
C GLN A 95 3.87 -10.28 -2.01
N GLN A 96 4.27 -10.61 -3.26
CA GLN A 96 3.45 -11.40 -4.17
C GLN A 96 3.86 -12.86 -4.13
N PRO A 97 2.99 -13.80 -3.72
CA PRO A 97 3.32 -15.23 -3.65
C PRO A 97 3.83 -15.80 -4.98
N GLY A 98 3.32 -15.31 -6.10
CA GLY A 98 3.75 -15.74 -7.44
C GLY A 98 5.23 -15.55 -7.76
N ARG A 99 5.96 -14.76 -6.98
CA ARG A 99 7.44 -14.68 -7.08
C ARG A 99 8.17 -15.82 -6.39
N ASN A 100 7.50 -16.49 -5.44
CA ASN A 100 8.04 -17.64 -4.72
C ASN A 100 7.54 -18.97 -5.28
N LEU A 101 6.37 -18.98 -5.95
CA LEU A 101 5.69 -20.19 -6.35
C LEU A 101 5.70 -20.40 -7.86
N LEU A 102 5.96 -21.65 -8.28
CA LEU A 102 5.80 -22.08 -9.65
C LEU A 102 4.37 -22.60 -9.82
N PRO A 103 3.54 -21.99 -10.68
CA PRO A 103 2.10 -22.21 -10.73
C PRO A 103 1.69 -23.62 -11.18
N TYR A 104 2.58 -24.32 -11.89
CA TYR A 104 2.37 -25.68 -12.40
C TYR A 104 2.80 -26.78 -11.43
N LEU A 105 3.47 -26.45 -10.31
CA LEU A 105 3.85 -27.37 -9.25
C LEU A 105 2.85 -27.34 -8.09
N SER A 106 2.68 -28.48 -7.40
CA SER A 106 1.95 -28.55 -6.14
C SER A 106 2.66 -27.79 -5.02
N ALA A 107 2.00 -27.55 -3.89
CA ALA A 107 2.60 -26.94 -2.71
C ALA A 107 3.85 -27.70 -2.25
N LEU A 108 3.76 -29.03 -2.17
CA LEU A 108 4.86 -29.90 -1.80
C LEU A 108 6.04 -29.76 -2.77
N GLU A 109 5.80 -29.86 -4.07
CA GLU A 109 6.84 -29.74 -5.12
C GLU A 109 7.48 -28.35 -5.11
N ASN A 110 6.71 -27.30 -4.87
CA ASN A 110 7.25 -25.94 -4.70
C ASN A 110 8.25 -25.87 -3.54
N VAL A 111 7.90 -26.45 -2.38
CA VAL A 111 8.80 -26.46 -1.21
C VAL A 111 10.02 -27.36 -1.45
N GLU A 112 9.87 -28.45 -2.20
CA GLU A 112 10.98 -29.35 -2.55
C GLU A 112 12.00 -28.69 -3.53
N MET A 113 11.56 -27.76 -4.37
CA MET A 113 12.36 -27.20 -5.46
C MET A 113 13.68 -26.55 -5.02
N PRO A 114 13.75 -25.64 -4.02
CA PRO A 114 15.01 -25.07 -3.55
C PRO A 114 15.99 -26.15 -3.04
N MET A 115 15.50 -27.17 -2.39
CA MET A 115 16.30 -28.28 -1.87
C MET A 115 16.81 -29.19 -2.99
N LEU A 116 16.01 -29.40 -4.04
CA LEU A 116 16.43 -30.12 -5.25
C LEU A 116 17.59 -29.39 -5.93
N LEU A 117 17.46 -28.06 -6.11
CA LEU A 117 18.52 -27.22 -6.70
C LEU A 117 19.79 -27.17 -5.83
N ASN A 118 19.68 -27.47 -4.55
CA ASN A 118 20.81 -27.58 -3.62
C ASN A 118 21.39 -29.01 -3.55
N GLY A 119 20.87 -29.96 -4.34
CA GLY A 119 21.38 -31.34 -4.44
C GLY A 119 20.97 -32.24 -3.27
N GLN A 120 19.91 -31.91 -2.53
CA GLN A 120 19.42 -32.76 -1.42
C GLN A 120 18.80 -34.05 -1.94
N GLU A 121 19.07 -35.15 -1.20
CA GLU A 121 18.49 -36.47 -1.44
C GLU A 121 16.95 -36.46 -1.36
N GLY A 122 16.29 -37.21 -2.26
CA GLY A 122 14.83 -37.17 -2.43
C GLY A 122 14.04 -37.48 -1.15
N ARG A 123 14.44 -38.49 -0.36
CA ARG A 123 13.74 -38.84 0.90
C ARG A 123 13.85 -37.72 1.95
N LYS A 124 15.05 -37.15 2.13
CA LYS A 124 15.28 -36.07 3.08
C LYS A 124 14.53 -34.80 2.67
N ARG A 125 14.55 -34.50 1.38
CA ARG A 125 13.85 -33.35 0.78
C ARG A 125 12.35 -33.44 1.03
N ARG A 126 11.73 -34.58 0.69
CA ARG A 126 10.29 -34.79 0.85
C ARG A 126 9.86 -34.71 2.32
N ARG A 127 10.62 -35.35 3.22
CA ARG A 127 10.35 -35.27 4.66
C ARG A 127 10.40 -33.83 5.14
N ARG A 128 11.44 -33.08 4.78
CA ARG A 128 11.59 -31.68 5.16
C ARG A 128 10.48 -30.80 4.59
N ALA A 129 10.05 -31.03 3.36
CA ALA A 129 8.97 -30.29 2.74
C ALA A 129 7.63 -30.51 3.48
N ILE A 130 7.35 -31.73 3.91
CA ILE A 130 6.17 -32.05 4.72
C ILE A 130 6.23 -31.34 6.09
N GLU A 131 7.35 -31.44 6.80
CA GLU A 131 7.57 -30.74 8.08
C GLU A 131 7.33 -29.23 7.96
N LEU A 132 7.77 -28.60 6.88
CA LEU A 132 7.55 -27.17 6.63
C LEU A 132 6.10 -26.84 6.31
N LEU A 133 5.40 -27.70 5.56
CA LEU A 133 3.97 -27.53 5.29
C LEU A 133 3.13 -27.72 6.55
N GLU A 134 3.50 -28.65 7.44
CA GLU A 134 2.88 -28.80 8.76
C GLU A 134 3.06 -27.55 9.61
N MET A 135 4.28 -26.97 9.62
CA MET A 135 4.59 -25.73 10.38
C MET A 135 3.75 -24.53 9.96
N VAL A 136 3.35 -24.47 8.68
CA VAL A 136 2.49 -23.41 8.14
C VAL A 136 1.01 -23.82 8.05
N ASP A 137 0.60 -24.91 8.69
CA ASP A 137 -0.76 -25.45 8.74
C ASP A 137 -1.36 -25.73 7.34
N LEU A 138 -0.58 -26.38 6.45
CA LEU A 138 -0.99 -26.72 5.07
C LEU A 138 -0.58 -28.15 4.64
N ALA A 139 -0.35 -29.06 5.57
CA ALA A 139 -0.01 -30.46 5.24
C ALA A 139 -1.14 -31.17 4.47
N ASP A 140 -2.40 -30.86 4.78
CA ASP A 140 -3.61 -31.36 4.09
C ASP A 140 -3.74 -30.84 2.65
N ARG A 141 -3.04 -29.76 2.32
CA ARG A 141 -3.04 -29.10 1.01
C ARG A 141 -1.74 -29.35 0.22
N ALA A 142 -0.88 -30.26 0.65
CA ALA A 142 0.43 -30.53 0.05
C ALA A 142 0.38 -30.81 -1.47
N HIS A 143 -0.68 -31.44 -1.95
CA HIS A 143 -0.87 -31.79 -3.36
C HIS A 143 -1.65 -30.74 -4.18
N PHE A 144 -2.07 -29.63 -3.56
CA PHE A 144 -2.81 -28.57 -4.25
C PHE A 144 -1.82 -27.66 -4.99
N ARG A 145 -2.21 -27.23 -6.18
CA ARG A 145 -1.48 -26.20 -6.94
C ARG A 145 -1.86 -24.81 -6.45
N PRO A 146 -1.02 -23.78 -6.69
CA PRO A 146 -1.29 -22.42 -6.26
C PRO A 146 -2.65 -21.87 -6.68
N ASP A 147 -3.16 -22.22 -7.86
CA ASP A 147 -4.48 -21.82 -8.36
C ASP A 147 -5.67 -22.34 -7.52
N ARG A 148 -5.45 -23.39 -6.70
CA ARG A 148 -6.44 -23.95 -5.78
C ARG A 148 -6.26 -23.52 -4.33
N LEU A 149 -5.36 -22.59 -4.08
CA LEU A 149 -5.05 -22.06 -2.75
C LEU A 149 -5.49 -20.60 -2.66
N SER A 150 -6.04 -20.20 -1.50
CA SER A 150 -6.30 -18.78 -1.23
C SER A 150 -4.99 -17.97 -1.18
N GLY A 151 -5.05 -16.64 -1.34
CA GLY A 151 -3.87 -15.77 -1.27
C GLY A 151 -3.06 -15.95 0.01
N GLY A 152 -3.72 -16.07 1.17
CA GLY A 152 -3.04 -16.35 2.45
C GLY A 152 -2.43 -17.75 2.51
N GLN A 153 -3.06 -18.77 1.91
CA GLN A 153 -2.48 -20.10 1.79
C GLN A 153 -1.27 -20.11 0.86
N GLN A 154 -1.33 -19.43 -0.29
CA GLN A 154 -0.19 -19.27 -1.19
C GLN A 154 0.98 -18.59 -0.48
N GLN A 155 0.72 -17.56 0.32
CA GLN A 155 1.78 -16.86 1.07
C GLN A 155 2.41 -17.75 2.15
N ARG A 156 1.63 -18.63 2.79
CA ARG A 156 2.17 -19.63 3.73
C ARG A 156 3.00 -20.70 3.03
N VAL A 157 2.61 -21.15 1.83
CA VAL A 157 3.47 -22.04 1.01
C VAL A 157 4.74 -21.30 0.61
N ALA A 158 4.67 -20.02 0.20
CA ALA A 158 5.83 -19.19 -0.14
C ALA A 158 6.80 -19.07 1.06
N LEU A 159 6.28 -18.94 2.29
CA LEU A 159 7.10 -18.98 3.51
C LEU A 159 7.81 -20.33 3.67
N ALA A 160 7.12 -21.46 3.47
CA ALA A 160 7.74 -22.77 3.52
C ALA A 160 8.83 -22.94 2.45
N VAL A 161 8.63 -22.43 1.23
CA VAL A 161 9.64 -22.39 0.15
C VAL A 161 10.87 -21.58 0.57
N ALA A 162 10.68 -20.40 1.17
CA ALA A 162 11.77 -19.55 1.64
C ALA A 162 12.64 -20.23 2.73
N LEU A 163 12.04 -21.13 3.51
CA LEU A 163 12.70 -21.88 4.60
C LEU A 163 13.28 -23.23 4.20
N ALA A 164 13.06 -23.68 2.97
CA ALA A 164 13.38 -25.03 2.53
C ALA A 164 14.82 -25.45 2.81
N ASN A 165 15.79 -24.56 2.58
CA ASN A 165 17.23 -24.82 2.79
C ASN A 165 17.75 -24.45 4.19
N ASN A 166 16.89 -24.27 5.19
CA ASN A 166 17.25 -23.81 6.55
C ASN A 166 18.14 -22.56 6.55
N PRO A 167 17.73 -21.47 5.91
CA PRO A 167 18.54 -20.26 5.87
C PRO A 167 18.65 -19.64 7.27
N PRO A 168 19.87 -19.19 7.69
CA PRO A 168 20.03 -18.47 8.95
C PRO A 168 19.44 -17.05 8.90
N LEU A 169 19.10 -16.53 7.70
CA LEU A 169 18.47 -15.24 7.49
C LEU A 169 17.20 -15.39 6.64
N LEU A 170 16.09 -14.87 7.12
CA LEU A 170 14.84 -14.72 6.35
C LEU A 170 14.53 -13.24 6.13
N LEU A 171 14.37 -12.86 4.88
CA LEU A 171 13.98 -11.52 4.46
C LEU A 171 12.53 -11.57 3.96
N ALA A 172 11.65 -10.78 4.54
CA ALA A 172 10.25 -10.72 4.17
C ALA A 172 9.85 -9.29 3.74
N ASP A 173 9.47 -9.13 2.48
CA ASP A 173 9.05 -7.84 1.91
C ASP A 173 7.52 -7.77 1.88
N GLU A 174 6.93 -7.02 2.80
CA GLU A 174 5.48 -6.84 2.99
C GLU A 174 4.68 -8.16 2.94
N PRO A 175 5.02 -9.16 3.77
CA PRO A 175 4.47 -10.51 3.63
C PRO A 175 2.96 -10.62 3.86
N THR A 176 2.33 -9.57 4.35
CA THR A 176 0.88 -9.52 4.66
C THR A 176 0.12 -8.46 3.86
N GLY A 177 0.78 -7.72 2.98
CA GLY A 177 0.17 -6.57 2.27
C GLY A 177 -0.99 -6.90 1.32
N GLN A 178 -1.22 -8.16 0.98
CA GLN A 178 -2.27 -8.58 0.03
C GLN A 178 -3.20 -9.67 0.58
N ILE A 179 -3.22 -9.88 1.89
CA ILE A 179 -3.99 -10.95 2.53
C ILE A 179 -4.88 -10.40 3.66
N ASP A 180 -5.91 -11.15 4.01
CA ASP A 180 -6.82 -10.81 5.10
C ASP A 180 -6.16 -10.83 6.48
N SER A 181 -6.76 -10.15 7.46
CA SER A 181 -6.20 -10.00 8.81
C SER A 181 -6.01 -11.35 9.53
N LYS A 182 -6.86 -12.36 9.27
CA LYS A 182 -6.74 -13.69 9.88
C LYS A 182 -5.51 -14.42 9.34
N SER A 183 -5.31 -14.38 8.04
CA SER A 183 -4.12 -14.94 7.36
C SER A 183 -2.84 -14.19 7.79
N SER A 184 -2.91 -12.87 8.00
CA SER A 184 -1.79 -12.07 8.52
C SER A 184 -1.34 -12.57 9.90
N VAL A 185 -2.28 -12.79 10.82
CA VAL A 185 -1.97 -13.34 12.16
C VAL A 185 -1.30 -14.71 12.07
N GLN A 186 -1.76 -15.58 11.15
CA GLN A 186 -1.20 -16.93 10.97
C GLN A 186 0.25 -16.86 10.43
N ILE A 187 0.54 -15.97 9.47
CA ILE A 187 1.90 -15.80 8.93
C ILE A 187 2.86 -15.30 10.00
N PHE A 188 2.46 -14.29 10.80
CA PHE A 188 3.32 -13.81 11.89
C PHE A 188 3.49 -14.83 13.00
N GLY A 189 2.46 -15.61 13.33
CA GLY A 189 2.59 -16.73 14.23
C GLY A 189 3.59 -17.79 13.72
N ALA A 190 3.57 -18.08 12.43
CA ALA A 190 4.55 -18.98 11.79
C ALA A 190 5.96 -18.40 11.83
N LEU A 191 6.15 -17.11 11.47
CA LEU A 191 7.45 -16.42 11.53
C LEU A 191 8.04 -16.46 12.95
N ARG A 192 7.24 -16.22 13.99
CA ARG A 192 7.69 -16.26 15.38
C ARG A 192 8.10 -17.67 15.80
N ARG A 193 7.28 -18.69 15.49
CA ARG A 193 7.64 -20.09 15.72
C ARG A 193 8.95 -20.49 15.06
N ILE A 194 9.18 -20.03 13.81
CA ILE A 194 10.42 -20.27 13.06
C ILE A 194 11.62 -19.62 13.75
N ASN A 195 11.49 -18.37 14.16
CA ASN A 195 12.52 -17.65 14.88
C ASN A 195 12.90 -18.38 16.18
N GLU A 196 11.92 -18.75 17.00
CA GLU A 196 12.11 -19.44 18.27
C GLU A 196 12.65 -20.86 18.11
N THR A 197 12.18 -21.63 17.11
CA THR A 197 12.54 -23.04 16.93
C THR A 197 13.91 -23.20 16.27
N TYR A 198 14.22 -22.36 15.28
CA TYR A 198 15.44 -22.51 14.47
C TYR A 198 16.50 -21.43 14.73
N GLY A 199 16.20 -20.43 15.53
CA GLY A 199 17.10 -19.27 15.73
C GLY A 199 17.34 -18.48 14.45
N THR A 200 16.43 -18.55 13.47
CA THR A 200 16.53 -17.82 12.21
C THR A 200 16.40 -16.33 12.46
N THR A 201 17.38 -15.54 11.99
CA THR A 201 17.28 -14.08 12.00
C THR A 201 16.24 -13.65 10.98
N ILE A 202 15.29 -12.80 11.36
CA ILE A 202 14.17 -12.38 10.50
C ILE A 202 14.13 -10.86 10.37
N ILE A 203 14.15 -10.37 9.13
CA ILE A 203 13.95 -8.95 8.82
C ILE A 203 12.67 -8.83 8.00
N VAL A 204 11.67 -8.12 8.52
CA VAL A 204 10.37 -7.90 7.88
C VAL A 204 10.23 -6.45 7.48
N VAL A 205 10.04 -6.17 6.22
CA VAL A 205 9.53 -4.85 5.77
C VAL A 205 8.03 -4.85 5.89
N THR A 206 7.46 -3.89 6.58
CA THR A 206 6.01 -3.79 6.75
C THR A 206 5.56 -2.38 7.11
N HIS A 207 4.31 -2.09 6.81
CA HIS A 207 3.58 -0.92 7.31
C HIS A 207 2.41 -1.32 8.24
N ASP A 208 2.25 -2.62 8.51
CA ASP A 208 1.19 -3.15 9.37
C ASP A 208 1.50 -2.91 10.86
N PRO A 209 0.68 -2.10 11.59
CA PRO A 209 0.89 -1.83 13.02
C PRO A 209 0.82 -3.08 13.91
N LEU A 210 0.11 -4.14 13.48
CA LEU A 210 0.01 -5.38 14.23
C LEU A 210 1.34 -6.15 14.24
N VAL A 211 2.14 -5.99 13.19
CA VAL A 211 3.47 -6.58 13.07
C VAL A 211 4.45 -5.89 13.99
N VAL A 212 4.42 -4.56 13.99
CA VAL A 212 5.25 -3.71 14.85
C VAL A 212 5.14 -4.14 16.32
N LYS A 213 3.96 -4.63 16.75
CA LYS A 213 3.74 -5.13 18.11
C LYS A 213 4.29 -6.53 18.40
N ARG A 214 4.78 -7.27 17.41
CA ARG A 214 5.17 -8.68 17.53
C ARG A 214 6.64 -8.97 17.25
N VAL A 215 7.43 -7.95 16.94
CA VAL A 215 8.88 -8.05 16.70
C VAL A 215 9.68 -7.54 17.89
N ASP A 216 10.94 -7.94 17.99
CA ASP A 216 11.82 -7.58 19.11
C ASP A 216 12.30 -6.12 18.98
N ARG A 217 12.46 -5.65 17.71
CA ARG A 217 12.91 -4.30 17.40
C ARG A 217 12.28 -3.78 16.12
N VAL A 218 12.01 -2.49 16.10
CA VAL A 218 11.52 -1.77 14.94
C VAL A 218 12.50 -0.68 14.57
N VAL A 219 12.88 -0.60 13.29
CA VAL A 219 13.73 0.46 12.75
C VAL A 219 12.98 1.21 11.67
N ALA A 220 12.88 2.52 11.82
CA ALA A 220 12.26 3.40 10.85
C ALA A 220 13.31 3.88 9.82
N ILE A 221 12.95 3.78 8.54
CA ILE A 221 13.75 4.33 7.43
C ILE A 221 13.00 5.50 6.81
N SER A 222 13.66 6.65 6.72
CA SER A 222 13.17 7.85 6.06
C SER A 222 14.25 8.42 5.14
N ASP A 223 13.86 8.72 3.90
CA ASP A 223 14.75 9.33 2.91
C ASP A 223 16.10 8.59 2.74
N GLY A 224 16.03 7.24 2.74
CA GLY A 224 17.19 6.38 2.55
C GLY A 224 18.15 6.27 3.74
N ARG A 225 17.73 6.69 4.95
CA ARG A 225 18.50 6.64 6.20
C ARG A 225 17.70 6.00 7.33
N THR A 226 18.39 5.45 8.31
CA THR A 226 17.77 5.08 9.60
C THR A 226 17.44 6.34 10.38
N SER A 227 16.18 6.48 10.83
CA SER A 227 15.69 7.69 11.50
C SER A 227 15.34 7.48 12.96
N ALA A 228 14.72 6.35 13.30
CA ALA A 228 14.34 6.02 14.68
C ALA A 228 14.41 4.50 14.91
N GLU A 229 14.56 4.13 16.18
CA GLU A 229 14.61 2.75 16.64
C GLU A 229 13.73 2.59 17.88
N ILE A 230 12.88 1.54 17.89
CA ILE A 230 12.07 1.16 19.03
C ILE A 230 12.50 -0.24 19.46
N ARG A 231 13.01 -0.39 20.68
CA ARG A 231 13.37 -1.69 21.28
C ARG A 231 12.33 -2.10 22.30
N ARG A 232 11.97 -3.37 22.29
CA ARG A 232 11.11 -3.99 23.28
C ARG A 232 11.92 -4.90 24.17
N ARG A 233 11.88 -4.69 25.46
CA ARG A 233 12.37 -5.65 26.45
C ARG A 233 11.21 -6.51 26.94
N ASN A 234 11.23 -7.79 26.60
CA ASN A 234 10.44 -8.79 27.32
C ASN A 234 11.09 -9.03 28.68
N ALA A 235 10.67 -8.31 29.70
CA ALA A 235 10.97 -8.62 31.09
C ALA A 235 9.70 -9.21 31.72
N ASN A 236 9.70 -10.52 31.96
CA ASN A 236 8.72 -11.24 32.81
C ASN A 236 7.22 -11.07 32.43
N GLY A 237 6.86 -11.04 31.14
CA GLY A 237 5.44 -11.04 30.73
C GLY A 237 4.70 -9.70 30.90
N GLU A 238 5.36 -8.64 31.36
CA GLU A 238 4.82 -7.28 31.40
C GLU A 238 5.41 -6.43 30.27
N THR A 239 4.55 -5.76 29.52
CA THR A 239 4.90 -4.80 28.47
C THR A 239 5.50 -3.56 29.12
N VAL A 240 6.82 -3.43 29.12
CA VAL A 240 7.52 -2.20 29.54
C VAL A 240 7.27 -1.11 28.47
N PRO A 241 7.13 0.18 28.85
CA PRO A 241 6.93 1.28 27.91
C PRO A 241 7.94 1.27 26.78
N GLU A 242 7.46 1.49 25.56
CA GLU A 242 8.29 1.57 24.35
C GLU A 242 9.17 2.81 24.46
N GLU A 243 10.49 2.64 24.54
CA GLU A 243 11.45 3.73 24.40
C GLU A 243 11.71 3.94 22.89
N GLU A 244 11.33 5.11 22.38
CA GLU A 244 11.62 5.55 21.02
C GLU A 244 12.93 6.32 20.99
N TRP A 245 13.92 5.80 20.28
CA TRP A 245 15.24 6.43 20.10
C TRP A 245 15.35 7.03 18.73
N VAL A 246 15.78 8.29 18.64
CA VAL A 246 16.19 8.90 17.37
C VAL A 246 17.65 8.62 17.15
N ILE A 247 18.01 8.16 15.94
CA ILE A 247 19.37 7.76 15.62
C ILE A 247 20.20 8.99 15.23
N LEU A 248 21.35 9.17 15.93
CA LEU A 248 22.38 10.12 15.57
C LEU A 248 23.39 9.43 14.65
N ASP A 249 23.56 9.90 13.42
CA ASP A 249 24.54 9.33 12.50
C ASP A 249 26.00 9.68 12.89
N PRO A 250 27.03 8.98 12.35
CA PRO A 250 28.42 9.26 12.65
C PRO A 250 28.89 10.66 12.31
N ALA A 251 28.13 11.38 11.46
CA ALA A 251 28.40 12.80 11.13
C ALA A 251 27.72 13.79 12.09
N GLY A 252 27.09 13.30 13.16
CA GLY A 252 26.40 14.13 14.15
C GLY A 252 25.02 14.66 13.68
N ARG A 253 24.38 14.02 12.70
CA ARG A 253 23.05 14.43 12.22
C ARG A 253 22.00 13.50 12.80
N LEU A 254 20.89 14.08 13.24
CA LEU A 254 19.68 13.36 13.62
C LEU A 254 18.49 13.84 12.80
N GLN A 255 17.56 12.96 12.50
CA GLN A 255 16.31 13.31 11.84
C GLN A 255 15.19 13.38 12.88
N LEU A 256 14.74 14.59 13.19
CA LEU A 256 13.62 14.78 14.12
C LEU A 256 12.36 14.08 13.57
N PRO A 257 11.57 13.40 14.43
CA PRO A 257 10.28 12.86 14.05
C PRO A 257 9.40 13.94 13.41
N LYS A 258 8.73 13.59 12.30
CA LYS A 258 7.88 14.55 11.56
C LYS A 258 6.82 15.19 12.44
N LEU A 259 6.28 14.45 13.40
CA LEU A 259 5.33 14.97 14.38
C LEU A 259 5.92 16.13 15.19
N PHE A 260 7.18 16.02 15.68
CA PHE A 260 7.84 17.08 16.44
C PHE A 260 8.08 18.32 15.58
N VAL A 261 8.55 18.11 14.34
CA VAL A 261 8.76 19.18 13.36
C VAL A 261 7.45 19.94 13.09
N GLN A 262 6.34 19.23 12.99
CA GLN A 262 5.02 19.82 12.75
C GLN A 262 4.43 20.51 13.98
N THR A 263 4.43 19.83 15.12
CA THR A 263 3.87 20.35 16.39
C THR A 263 4.59 21.62 16.85
N LEU A 264 5.92 21.66 16.67
CA LEU A 264 6.76 22.80 17.03
C LEU A 264 6.93 23.81 15.89
N SER A 265 6.26 23.57 14.73
CA SER A 265 6.35 24.43 13.55
C SER A 265 7.81 24.71 13.12
N LEU A 266 8.69 23.70 13.23
CA LEU A 266 10.08 23.81 12.81
C LEU A 266 10.16 23.88 11.28
N ARG A 267 10.82 24.90 10.73
CA ARG A 267 10.99 25.12 9.30
C ARG A 267 12.48 25.05 8.91
N GLU A 268 12.86 25.65 7.80
CA GLU A 268 14.22 25.60 7.22
C GLU A 268 15.35 25.97 8.17
N ARG A 269 15.08 26.79 9.17
CA ARG A 269 16.06 27.24 10.17
C ARG A 269 15.52 27.10 11.57
N VAL A 270 16.29 26.45 12.43
CA VAL A 270 15.99 26.25 13.83
C VAL A 270 17.12 26.80 14.69
N LYS A 271 16.81 27.25 15.90
CA LYS A 271 17.79 27.65 16.89
C LYS A 271 18.12 26.44 17.74
N VAL A 272 19.39 26.11 17.84
CA VAL A 272 19.89 24.99 18.65
C VAL A 272 20.66 25.55 19.83
N ARG A 273 20.39 25.06 21.05
CA ARG A 273 21.14 25.38 22.28
C ARG A 273 21.62 24.11 22.94
N LEU A 274 22.82 24.12 23.44
CA LEU A 274 23.36 23.09 24.33
C LEU A 274 22.98 23.46 25.75
N GLU A 275 22.24 22.61 26.41
CA GLU A 275 21.94 22.66 27.83
C GLU A 275 22.89 21.69 28.58
N PRO A 276 22.97 21.72 29.93
CA PRO A 276 23.92 20.87 30.66
C PRO A 276 23.79 19.37 30.44
N ASP A 277 22.60 18.87 30.12
CA ASP A 277 22.23 17.45 29.99
C ASP A 277 21.51 17.09 28.68
N HIS A 278 21.16 18.09 27.83
CA HIS A 278 20.46 17.86 26.58
C HIS A 278 20.69 18.96 25.55
N VAL A 279 20.24 18.73 24.31
CA VAL A 279 20.20 19.73 23.25
C VAL A 279 18.75 20.14 23.01
N SER A 280 18.47 21.44 23.13
CA SER A 280 17.16 22.00 22.85
C SER A 280 17.09 22.59 21.43
N VAL A 281 15.96 22.38 20.74
CA VAL A 281 15.70 22.84 19.38
C VAL A 281 14.44 23.71 19.39
N TRP A 282 14.55 24.95 18.89
CA TRP A 282 13.50 25.94 18.90
C TRP A 282 13.18 26.44 17.50
N PRO A 283 11.91 26.81 17.20
CA PRO A 283 11.58 27.55 16.00
C PRO A 283 12.27 28.92 15.97
N ARG A 284 12.40 29.51 14.80
CA ARG A 284 12.98 30.85 14.64
C ARG A 284 12.12 31.88 15.41
N ASP A 285 12.76 32.77 16.18
CA ASP A 285 12.07 33.83 16.92
C ASP A 285 11.21 34.71 15.95
N GLY A 286 9.92 34.83 16.24
CA GLY A 286 8.93 35.60 15.46
C GLY A 286 7.65 34.84 15.10
N GLU A 287 7.64 33.52 15.19
CA GLU A 287 6.46 32.69 14.87
C GLU A 287 5.85 32.02 16.13
N ARG A 288 5.78 32.77 17.27
CA ARG A 288 5.02 32.33 18.43
C ARG A 288 3.53 32.61 18.24
N GLY A 289 2.75 31.55 18.12
CA GLY A 289 1.37 31.51 18.59
C GLY A 289 0.37 32.47 17.91
N GLY A 290 0.05 32.22 16.67
CA GLY A 290 -1.34 32.35 16.25
C GLY A 290 -2.00 31.02 16.52
N GLU A 291 -3.25 31.04 17.02
CA GLU A 291 -4.13 29.88 17.17
C GLU A 291 -3.96 28.90 16.03
N MET A 292 -4.03 27.59 16.33
CA MET A 292 -4.00 26.50 15.34
C MET A 292 -5.10 26.69 14.28
N ALA A 293 -4.88 27.62 13.38
CA ALA A 293 -5.44 27.54 12.03
C ALA A 293 -4.49 26.57 11.29
N ALA A 294 -5.03 25.44 10.86
CA ALA A 294 -4.35 24.58 9.89
C ALA A 294 -3.76 25.46 8.81
N PRO A 295 -2.51 25.24 8.35
CA PRO A 295 -1.94 26.05 7.28
C PRO A 295 -2.88 25.93 6.10
N HIS A 296 -3.60 26.98 5.82
CA HIS A 296 -4.35 27.16 4.60
C HIS A 296 -3.29 27.22 3.50
N VAL A 297 -2.94 26.06 2.95
CA VAL A 297 -2.35 26.02 1.63
C VAL A 297 -3.46 26.59 0.75
N PRO A 298 -3.29 27.80 0.14
CA PRO A 298 -4.33 28.31 -0.73
C PRO A 298 -4.59 27.25 -1.78
N SER A 299 -5.80 26.67 -1.74
CA SER A 299 -6.23 25.71 -2.73
C SER A 299 -6.00 26.36 -4.08
N PRO A 300 -5.34 25.70 -5.05
CA PRO A 300 -5.20 26.21 -6.40
C PRO A 300 -6.53 26.60 -7.04
N LEU A 301 -7.61 26.31 -6.37
CA LEU A 301 -9.01 26.37 -6.79
C LEU A 301 -9.72 27.68 -6.43
N GLU A 302 -9.19 28.53 -5.52
CA GLU A 302 -9.80 29.83 -5.19
C GLU A 302 -9.81 30.85 -6.36
N LYS A 303 -9.13 30.54 -7.47
CA LYS A 303 -9.09 31.41 -8.68
C LYS A 303 -10.05 30.98 -9.79
N PHE A 304 -10.93 29.99 -9.56
CA PHE A 304 -11.84 29.46 -10.57
C PHE A 304 -13.32 29.78 -10.29
N VAL A 305 -13.65 31.05 -10.18
CA VAL A 305 -15.02 31.53 -10.37
C VAL A 305 -15.13 32.00 -11.82
N GLY A 306 -15.64 31.16 -12.72
CA GLY A 306 -15.85 31.61 -14.09
C GLY A 306 -16.11 30.60 -15.19
N THR A 307 -16.55 29.37 -14.90
CA THR A 307 -17.28 28.56 -15.90
C THR A 307 -18.42 27.84 -15.21
N ASP A 308 -19.61 28.36 -15.44
CA ASP A 308 -20.87 27.85 -14.93
C ASP A 308 -21.23 26.52 -15.66
N ARG A 309 -20.43 25.48 -15.42
CA ARG A 309 -20.72 24.10 -15.85
C ARG A 309 -21.21 23.29 -14.66
N ARG A 310 -22.32 23.74 -14.06
CA ARG A 310 -23.13 22.87 -13.22
C ARG A 310 -23.72 21.80 -14.12
N PHE A 311 -23.53 20.53 -13.75
CA PHE A 311 -24.26 19.45 -14.40
C PHE A 311 -25.76 19.79 -14.36
N PRO A 312 -26.52 19.57 -15.45
CA PRO A 312 -27.95 19.74 -15.42
C PRO A 312 -28.50 18.92 -14.25
N ALA A 313 -29.32 19.59 -13.40
CA ALA A 313 -29.91 18.94 -12.24
C ALA A 313 -30.59 17.64 -12.70
N ARG A 314 -30.01 16.48 -12.34
CA ARG A 314 -30.65 15.20 -12.63
C ARG A 314 -31.91 15.10 -11.79
N GLN A 315 -32.99 14.68 -12.41
CA GLN A 315 -34.31 14.53 -11.77
C GLN A 315 -34.37 13.37 -10.75
N THR A 316 -33.26 12.65 -10.54
CA THR A 316 -33.14 11.52 -9.62
C THR A 316 -32.40 11.92 -8.35
N ALA A 317 -32.96 11.60 -7.18
CA ALA A 317 -32.32 11.85 -5.88
C ALA A 317 -31.06 10.99 -5.62
N ALA A 318 -30.91 9.87 -6.32
CA ALA A 318 -29.80 8.95 -6.18
C ALA A 318 -29.03 8.78 -7.51
N ALA A 319 -27.68 8.81 -7.42
CA ALA A 319 -26.79 8.55 -8.54
C ALA A 319 -26.68 7.04 -8.83
N VAL A 320 -26.67 6.22 -7.79
CA VAL A 320 -26.63 4.75 -7.85
C VAL A 320 -27.69 4.17 -6.93
N VAL A 321 -28.40 3.16 -7.40
CA VAL A 321 -29.31 2.34 -6.58
C VAL A 321 -29.00 0.87 -6.87
N THR A 322 -28.85 0.06 -5.82
CA THR A 322 -28.78 -1.40 -5.94
C THR A 322 -29.93 -2.02 -5.17
N GLU A 323 -30.57 -3.04 -5.75
CA GLU A 323 -31.71 -3.75 -5.16
C GLU A 323 -31.45 -5.26 -5.22
N GLY A 324 -31.43 -5.90 -4.05
CA GLY A 324 -31.21 -7.33 -3.93
C GLY A 324 -29.91 -7.84 -4.53
N LEU A 325 -28.85 -7.00 -4.55
CA LEU A 325 -27.64 -7.27 -5.34
C LEU A 325 -26.84 -8.44 -4.75
N CYS A 326 -26.69 -9.50 -5.54
CA CYS A 326 -25.93 -10.70 -5.19
C CYS A 326 -24.83 -10.96 -6.21
N ARG A 327 -23.68 -11.45 -5.71
CA ARG A 327 -22.61 -11.97 -6.57
C ARG A 327 -21.98 -13.22 -5.97
N THR A 328 -22.01 -14.31 -6.73
CA THR A 328 -21.36 -15.58 -6.39
C THR A 328 -20.35 -15.93 -7.46
N TYR A 329 -19.11 -16.16 -7.07
CA TYR A 329 -18.07 -16.68 -7.95
C TYR A 329 -17.97 -18.19 -7.79
N GLU A 330 -17.91 -18.91 -8.89
CA GLU A 330 -17.72 -20.37 -8.93
C GLU A 330 -16.27 -20.63 -9.35
N SER A 331 -15.47 -21.19 -8.43
CA SER A 331 -14.09 -21.61 -8.71
C SER A 331 -13.97 -23.10 -8.38
N GLY A 332 -14.19 -23.95 -9.38
CA GLY A 332 -14.16 -25.40 -9.22
C GLY A 332 -15.25 -25.92 -8.28
N VAL A 333 -14.86 -26.45 -7.12
CA VAL A 333 -15.80 -27.04 -6.13
C VAL A 333 -16.31 -25.99 -5.12
N GLU A 334 -15.65 -24.86 -4.96
CA GLU A 334 -16.03 -23.82 -3.99
C GLU A 334 -16.84 -22.70 -4.65
N LYS A 335 -17.99 -22.38 -4.00
CA LYS A 335 -18.81 -21.20 -4.33
C LYS A 335 -18.54 -20.12 -3.31
N VAL A 336 -17.94 -19.00 -3.76
CA VAL A 336 -17.69 -17.84 -2.91
C VAL A 336 -18.79 -16.82 -3.14
N ARG A 337 -19.64 -16.61 -2.14
CA ARG A 337 -20.68 -15.56 -2.16
C ARG A 337 -20.05 -14.24 -1.75
N ALA A 338 -19.64 -13.44 -2.73
CA ALA A 338 -18.96 -12.16 -2.50
C ALA A 338 -19.93 -11.04 -2.08
N LEU A 339 -21.19 -11.08 -2.57
CA LEU A 339 -22.26 -10.17 -2.14
C LEU A 339 -23.56 -10.93 -1.93
N ARG A 340 -24.35 -10.50 -0.93
CA ARG A 340 -25.61 -11.10 -0.50
C ARG A 340 -26.63 -10.00 -0.22
N ASP A 341 -27.66 -9.92 -1.05
CA ASP A 341 -28.82 -9.02 -0.89
C ASP A 341 -28.44 -7.56 -0.54
N VAL A 342 -27.47 -6.98 -1.27
CA VAL A 342 -26.99 -5.61 -0.99
C VAL A 342 -27.94 -4.58 -1.58
N ASN A 343 -28.57 -3.80 -0.70
CA ASN A 343 -29.47 -2.69 -1.01
C ASN A 343 -28.79 -1.36 -0.65
N LEU A 344 -28.33 -0.60 -1.66
CA LEU A 344 -27.54 0.61 -1.50
C LEU A 344 -28.13 1.76 -2.33
N SER A 345 -28.10 2.98 -1.78
CA SER A 345 -28.49 4.20 -2.50
C SER A 345 -27.47 5.30 -2.29
N LEU A 346 -26.72 5.67 -3.34
CA LEU A 346 -25.72 6.75 -3.30
C LEU A 346 -26.39 8.07 -3.76
N PRO A 347 -26.44 9.11 -2.91
CA PRO A 347 -27.00 10.41 -3.28
C PRO A 347 -26.17 11.10 -4.38
N VAL A 348 -26.84 11.87 -5.24
CA VAL A 348 -26.15 12.70 -6.25
C VAL A 348 -25.32 13.78 -5.57
N GLY A 349 -24.10 14.03 -6.09
CA GLY A 349 -23.22 15.09 -5.61
C GLY A 349 -22.70 14.87 -4.18
N SER A 350 -22.62 13.62 -3.73
CA SER A 350 -22.12 13.26 -2.40
C SER A 350 -20.81 12.48 -2.44
N LEU A 351 -20.04 12.57 -1.36
CA LEU A 351 -18.93 11.67 -1.06
C LEU A 351 -19.44 10.54 -0.19
N SER A 352 -19.63 9.37 -0.76
CA SER A 352 -20.07 8.16 -0.07
C SER A 352 -18.92 7.19 0.14
N VAL A 353 -18.84 6.53 1.30
CA VAL A 353 -17.76 5.60 1.63
C VAL A 353 -18.33 4.23 2.00
N VAL A 354 -17.83 3.19 1.35
CA VAL A 354 -18.10 1.78 1.68
C VAL A 354 -16.93 1.25 2.50
N VAL A 355 -17.18 0.96 3.77
CA VAL A 355 -16.16 0.46 4.69
C VAL A 355 -16.39 -1.01 5.01
N GLY A 356 -15.31 -1.71 5.33
CA GLY A 356 -15.36 -3.12 5.74
C GLY A 356 -13.98 -3.76 5.70
N PRO A 357 -13.81 -4.93 6.34
CA PRO A 357 -12.56 -5.66 6.32
C PRO A 357 -12.17 -6.09 4.88
N SER A 358 -10.92 -6.48 4.70
CA SER A 358 -10.49 -7.09 3.43
C SER A 358 -11.31 -8.36 3.15
N GLY A 359 -11.70 -8.55 1.89
CA GLY A 359 -12.56 -9.68 1.51
C GLY A 359 -14.06 -9.50 1.77
N SER A 360 -14.53 -8.37 2.32
CA SER A 360 -15.96 -8.14 2.59
C SER A 360 -16.83 -7.91 1.34
N GLY A 361 -16.23 -7.82 0.13
CA GLY A 361 -16.96 -7.62 -1.13
C GLY A 361 -16.95 -6.19 -1.67
N LYS A 362 -16.19 -5.24 -1.08
CA LYS A 362 -16.12 -3.82 -1.52
C LYS A 362 -15.75 -3.66 -2.99
N THR A 363 -14.64 -4.25 -3.41
CA THR A 363 -14.18 -4.23 -4.81
C THR A 363 -15.21 -4.85 -5.75
N THR A 364 -15.85 -5.96 -5.34
CA THR A 364 -16.93 -6.61 -6.12
C THR A 364 -18.12 -5.66 -6.29
N LEU A 365 -18.53 -4.97 -5.22
CA LEU A 365 -19.61 -3.98 -5.27
C LEU A 365 -19.29 -2.85 -6.26
N LEU A 366 -18.09 -2.25 -6.17
CA LEU A 366 -17.68 -1.20 -7.11
C LEU A 366 -17.63 -1.70 -8.56
N ASN A 367 -17.14 -2.92 -8.80
CA ASN A 367 -17.10 -3.51 -10.14
C ASN A 367 -18.49 -3.73 -10.73
N LEU A 368 -19.47 -4.17 -9.92
CA LEU A 368 -20.86 -4.32 -10.34
C LEU A 368 -21.50 -2.96 -10.65
N ILE A 369 -21.26 -1.95 -9.83
CA ILE A 369 -21.73 -0.58 -10.07
C ILE A 369 -21.12 -0.02 -11.35
N ALA A 370 -19.86 -0.30 -11.63
CA ALA A 370 -19.19 0.11 -12.87
C ALA A 370 -19.65 -0.69 -14.11
N GLY A 371 -20.42 -1.76 -13.93
CA GLY A 371 -20.74 -2.70 -15.01
C GLY A 371 -19.50 -3.40 -15.59
N LEU A 372 -18.45 -3.56 -14.78
CA LEU A 372 -17.24 -4.34 -15.09
C LEU A 372 -17.47 -5.83 -14.83
N ASP A 373 -18.43 -6.15 -13.98
CA ASP A 373 -18.87 -7.51 -13.67
C ASP A 373 -20.41 -7.57 -13.72
N GLU A 374 -20.98 -8.77 -13.75
CA GLU A 374 -22.43 -8.98 -13.82
C GLU A 374 -22.96 -9.61 -12.53
N PRO A 375 -24.08 -9.11 -11.98
CA PRO A 375 -24.66 -9.67 -10.78
C PRO A 375 -25.22 -11.09 -11.05
N THR A 376 -25.14 -11.95 -10.03
CA THR A 376 -25.80 -13.27 -10.07
C THR A 376 -27.31 -13.13 -9.85
N ALA A 377 -27.74 -12.13 -9.07
CA ALA A 377 -29.12 -11.74 -8.85
C ALA A 377 -29.19 -10.27 -8.41
N GLY A 378 -30.36 -9.67 -8.48
CA GLY A 378 -30.59 -8.27 -8.15
C GLY A 378 -30.26 -7.33 -9.31
N THR A 379 -30.37 -6.02 -9.05
CA THR A 379 -30.20 -4.98 -10.07
C THR A 379 -29.28 -3.86 -9.62
N VAL A 380 -28.65 -3.19 -10.59
CA VAL A 380 -27.90 -1.94 -10.41
C VAL A 380 -28.48 -0.91 -11.36
N SER A 381 -28.82 0.26 -10.83
CA SER A 381 -29.30 1.40 -11.60
C SER A 381 -28.38 2.61 -11.42
N LEU A 382 -28.01 3.27 -12.52
CA LEU A 382 -27.20 4.49 -12.59
C LEU A 382 -28.03 5.64 -13.14
N GLY A 383 -28.22 6.70 -12.35
CA GLY A 383 -29.04 7.85 -12.75
C GLY A 383 -30.44 7.45 -13.22
N GLY A 384 -31.04 6.42 -12.59
CA GLY A 384 -32.37 5.88 -12.93
C GLY A 384 -32.38 4.89 -14.10
N ARG A 385 -31.23 4.59 -14.73
CA ARG A 385 -31.11 3.59 -15.83
C ARG A 385 -30.58 2.27 -15.29
N SER A 386 -31.32 1.17 -15.49
CA SER A 386 -30.87 -0.17 -15.10
C SER A 386 -29.75 -0.67 -16.00
N LEU A 387 -28.62 -1.12 -15.41
CA LEU A 387 -27.51 -1.70 -16.17
C LEU A 387 -27.89 -3.01 -16.85
N ALA A 388 -28.87 -3.75 -16.34
CA ALA A 388 -29.32 -5.00 -16.92
C ALA A 388 -30.05 -4.80 -18.25
N SER A 389 -30.66 -3.62 -18.47
CA SER A 389 -31.36 -3.30 -19.72
C SER A 389 -30.43 -2.81 -20.83
N LEU A 390 -29.15 -2.54 -20.52
CA LEU A 390 -28.19 -2.00 -21.49
C LEU A 390 -27.49 -3.11 -22.28
N SER A 391 -27.38 -2.90 -23.58
CA SER A 391 -26.54 -3.72 -24.44
C SER A 391 -25.04 -3.61 -24.08
N PRO A 392 -24.19 -4.54 -24.46
CA PRO A 392 -22.74 -4.46 -24.22
C PRO A 392 -22.10 -3.17 -24.76
N ARG A 393 -22.57 -2.64 -25.87
CA ARG A 393 -22.10 -1.37 -26.44
C ARG A 393 -22.49 -0.18 -25.57
N GLU A 394 -23.73 -0.13 -25.10
CA GLU A 394 -24.22 0.93 -24.21
C GLU A 394 -23.51 0.89 -22.86
N LYS A 395 -23.21 -0.28 -22.30
CA LYS A 395 -22.38 -0.43 -21.08
C LYS A 395 -20.97 0.14 -21.29
N ILE A 396 -20.34 -0.08 -22.45
CA ILE A 396 -19.03 0.49 -22.78
C ILE A 396 -19.11 2.02 -22.86
N GLU A 397 -20.13 2.56 -23.53
CA GLU A 397 -20.29 4.00 -23.71
C GLU A 397 -20.57 4.70 -22.38
N LEU A 398 -21.44 4.11 -21.52
CA LEU A 398 -21.71 4.57 -20.17
C LEU A 398 -20.42 4.65 -19.34
N ARG A 399 -19.57 3.61 -19.36
CA ARG A 399 -18.28 3.64 -18.65
C ARG A 399 -17.35 4.74 -19.17
N ARG A 400 -17.31 4.96 -20.48
CA ARG A 400 -16.44 5.99 -21.09
C ARG A 400 -16.85 7.41 -20.75
N GLN A 401 -18.14 7.66 -20.62
CA GLN A 401 -18.68 9.01 -20.49
C GLN A 401 -19.09 9.35 -19.06
N GLU A 402 -19.65 8.39 -18.30
CA GLU A 402 -20.33 8.67 -17.06
C GLU A 402 -19.61 8.13 -15.81
N ILE A 403 -18.62 7.23 -15.97
CA ILE A 403 -17.92 6.63 -14.84
C ILE A 403 -16.44 6.90 -14.94
N GLY A 404 -15.86 7.51 -13.90
CA GLY A 404 -14.42 7.53 -13.64
C GLY A 404 -14.06 6.42 -12.66
N PHE A 405 -13.00 5.66 -12.91
CA PHE A 405 -12.56 4.61 -12.00
C PHE A 405 -11.12 4.85 -11.54
N VAL A 406 -10.91 4.83 -10.23
CA VAL A 406 -9.59 4.87 -9.57
C VAL A 406 -9.37 3.51 -8.92
N HIS A 407 -8.46 2.72 -9.48
CA HIS A 407 -8.15 1.37 -9.00
C HIS A 407 -7.18 1.39 -7.83
N GLN A 408 -7.21 0.35 -7.02
CA GLN A 408 -6.28 0.11 -5.91
C GLN A 408 -4.81 0.11 -6.38
N THR A 409 -4.52 -0.52 -7.52
CA THR A 409 -3.24 -0.34 -8.22
C THR A 409 -3.37 0.85 -9.16
N ILE A 410 -2.51 1.84 -9.03
CA ILE A 410 -2.59 3.13 -9.75
C ILE A 410 -2.74 2.96 -11.27
N GLY A 411 -2.16 1.90 -11.85
CA GLY A 411 -2.38 1.47 -13.25
C GLY A 411 -2.05 2.55 -14.28
N LEU A 412 -1.06 3.42 -14.01
CA LEU A 412 -0.54 4.36 -14.99
C LEU A 412 0.35 3.63 -16.00
N LEU A 413 0.32 4.09 -17.24
CA LEU A 413 1.15 3.56 -18.30
C LEU A 413 2.55 4.18 -18.17
N PRO A 414 3.60 3.39 -17.84
CA PRO A 414 4.91 3.93 -17.45
C PRO A 414 5.67 4.61 -18.59
N PHE A 415 5.34 4.26 -19.83
CA PHE A 415 5.94 4.84 -21.04
C PHE A 415 5.25 6.12 -21.51
N LEU A 416 4.14 6.52 -20.90
CA LEU A 416 3.43 7.78 -21.19
C LEU A 416 3.80 8.86 -20.18
N SER A 417 3.76 10.13 -20.62
CA SER A 417 3.82 11.28 -19.70
C SER A 417 2.56 11.39 -18.85
N VAL A 418 2.58 12.28 -17.87
CA VAL A 418 1.42 12.60 -17.03
C VAL A 418 0.23 13.07 -17.89
N GLU A 419 0.44 14.04 -18.78
CA GLU A 419 -0.62 14.54 -19.67
C GLU A 419 -1.15 13.47 -20.62
N GLU A 420 -0.26 12.59 -21.11
CA GLU A 420 -0.64 11.49 -21.97
C GLU A 420 -1.48 10.45 -21.24
N ASN A 421 -1.12 10.09 -19.98
CA ASN A 421 -1.89 9.19 -19.13
C ASN A 421 -3.29 9.74 -18.85
N VAL A 422 -3.39 11.01 -18.44
CA VAL A 422 -4.68 11.68 -18.21
C VAL A 422 -5.49 11.78 -19.51
N GLY A 423 -4.83 11.96 -20.65
CA GLY A 423 -5.49 12.08 -21.97
C GLY A 423 -6.02 10.77 -22.56
N VAL A 424 -5.69 9.60 -22.00
CA VAL A 424 -6.12 8.29 -22.55
C VAL A 424 -7.65 8.16 -22.70
N PRO A 425 -8.49 8.45 -21.69
CA PRO A 425 -9.95 8.34 -21.84
C PRO A 425 -10.50 9.24 -22.97
N LEU A 426 -9.97 10.44 -23.12
CA LEU A 426 -10.42 11.37 -24.16
C LEU A 426 -10.05 10.93 -25.59
N ARG A 427 -8.98 10.14 -25.74
CA ARG A 427 -8.64 9.50 -27.03
C ARG A 427 -9.70 8.46 -27.41
N LEU A 428 -10.20 7.71 -26.43
CA LEU A 428 -11.27 6.73 -26.62
C LEU A 428 -12.61 7.39 -26.96
N LEU A 429 -12.84 8.62 -26.48
CA LEU A 429 -14.00 9.45 -26.82
C LEU A 429 -13.84 10.18 -28.17
N ARG A 430 -12.72 10.03 -28.85
CA ARG A 430 -12.41 10.64 -30.16
C ARG A 430 -12.51 12.16 -30.19
N LEU A 431 -12.23 12.83 -29.09
CA LEU A 431 -12.25 14.29 -29.01
C LEU A 431 -11.13 14.92 -29.85
N ALA A 432 -11.41 16.11 -30.40
CA ALA A 432 -10.42 16.90 -31.15
C ALA A 432 -9.20 17.25 -30.27
N ASN A 433 -8.02 17.34 -30.88
CA ASN A 433 -6.76 17.57 -30.14
C ASN A 433 -6.78 18.82 -29.26
N LYS A 434 -7.39 19.92 -29.74
CA LYS A 434 -7.50 21.19 -29.01
C LYS A 434 -8.33 21.02 -27.74
N GLU A 435 -9.50 20.40 -27.85
CA GLU A 435 -10.40 20.14 -26.72
C GLU A 435 -9.77 19.16 -25.73
N ARG A 436 -9.13 18.08 -26.23
CA ARG A 436 -8.44 17.12 -25.37
C ARG A 436 -7.35 17.78 -24.52
N ARG A 437 -6.48 18.61 -25.13
CA ARG A 437 -5.44 19.34 -24.38
C ARG A 437 -6.03 20.26 -23.33
N ALA A 438 -7.11 20.99 -23.65
CA ALA A 438 -7.77 21.88 -22.70
C ALA A 438 -8.32 21.09 -21.49
N ARG A 439 -9.03 19.98 -21.71
CA ARG A 439 -9.58 19.14 -20.64
C ARG A 439 -8.49 18.47 -19.79
N VAL A 440 -7.39 18.01 -20.42
CA VAL A 440 -6.25 17.44 -19.68
C VAL A 440 -5.60 18.50 -18.79
N ALA A 441 -5.35 19.69 -19.30
CA ALA A 441 -4.79 20.79 -18.51
C ALA A 441 -5.71 21.19 -17.34
N GLU A 442 -7.02 21.20 -17.56
CA GLU A 442 -8.01 21.47 -16.52
C GLU A 442 -8.01 20.38 -15.44
N ALA A 443 -8.05 19.08 -15.81
CA ALA A 443 -7.98 17.99 -14.86
C ALA A 443 -6.66 17.99 -14.06
N LEU A 444 -5.53 18.24 -14.71
CA LEU A 444 -4.23 18.36 -14.03
C LEU A 444 -4.16 19.55 -13.07
N ARG A 445 -4.82 20.66 -13.41
CA ARG A 445 -4.91 21.82 -12.53
C ARG A 445 -5.71 21.51 -11.28
N LEU A 446 -6.85 20.83 -11.43
CA LEU A 446 -7.70 20.40 -10.29
C LEU A 446 -6.95 19.51 -9.30
N VAL A 447 -6.02 18.69 -9.75
CA VAL A 447 -5.22 17.84 -8.85
C VAL A 447 -3.85 18.45 -8.49
N GLY A 448 -3.57 19.70 -8.89
CA GLY A 448 -2.34 20.42 -8.57
C GLY A 448 -1.08 19.88 -9.25
N LEU A 449 -1.21 19.31 -10.48
CA LEU A 449 -0.10 18.68 -11.20
C LEU A 449 0.15 19.26 -12.60
N LEU A 450 -0.36 20.47 -12.89
CA LEU A 450 -0.19 21.08 -14.21
C LEU A 450 1.30 21.25 -14.58
N ASP A 451 2.14 21.65 -13.62
CA ASP A 451 3.59 21.85 -13.82
C ASP A 451 4.35 20.54 -14.02
N ARG A 452 3.71 19.41 -13.73
CA ARG A 452 4.25 18.05 -13.92
C ARG A 452 3.75 17.36 -15.19
N ALA A 453 2.98 18.05 -16.05
CA ALA A 453 2.31 17.47 -17.23
C ALA A 453 3.26 16.70 -18.16
N GLY A 454 4.47 17.19 -18.38
CA GLY A 454 5.48 16.54 -19.22
C GLY A 454 6.28 15.43 -18.57
N HIS A 455 6.20 15.24 -17.24
CA HIS A 455 6.97 14.23 -16.51
C HIS A 455 6.47 12.82 -16.82
N ARG A 456 7.36 11.84 -16.65
CA ARG A 456 7.01 10.42 -16.71
C ARG A 456 6.50 9.95 -15.34
N THR A 457 5.72 8.86 -15.34
CA THR A 457 5.10 8.38 -14.10
C THR A 457 6.10 7.94 -13.04
N TYR A 458 7.27 7.46 -13.44
CA TYR A 458 8.35 7.04 -12.53
C TYR A 458 9.12 8.23 -11.91
N GLU A 459 8.92 9.45 -12.41
CA GLU A 459 9.49 10.68 -11.85
C GLU A 459 8.61 11.27 -10.74
N LEU A 460 7.45 10.68 -10.50
CA LEU A 460 6.45 11.13 -9.53
C LEU A 460 6.49 10.31 -8.25
N SER A 461 6.25 10.96 -7.12
CA SER A 461 5.94 10.30 -5.85
C SER A 461 4.65 9.47 -5.93
N GLY A 462 4.44 8.51 -5.02
CA GLY A 462 3.22 7.70 -4.98
C GLY A 462 1.94 8.55 -4.87
N GLY A 463 1.95 9.61 -4.07
CA GLY A 463 0.83 10.54 -3.96
C GLY A 463 0.57 11.36 -5.23
N GLU A 464 1.63 11.79 -5.94
CA GLU A 464 1.49 12.45 -7.25
C GLU A 464 0.95 11.46 -8.29
N GLN A 465 1.42 10.22 -8.32
CA GLN A 465 0.88 9.18 -9.21
C GLN A 465 -0.60 8.93 -8.94
N GLN A 466 -1.02 8.90 -7.68
CA GLN A 466 -2.42 8.76 -7.30
C GLN A 466 -3.26 9.95 -7.78
N ARG A 467 -2.76 11.18 -7.64
CA ARG A 467 -3.40 12.38 -8.19
C ARG A 467 -3.51 12.33 -9.72
N VAL A 468 -2.53 11.78 -10.43
CA VAL A 468 -2.63 11.54 -11.89
C VAL A 468 -3.74 10.52 -12.20
N ALA A 469 -3.89 9.46 -11.41
CA ALA A 469 -4.97 8.48 -11.59
C ALA A 469 -6.35 9.12 -11.36
N ILE A 470 -6.48 10.00 -10.35
CA ILE A 470 -7.70 10.77 -10.10
C ILE A 470 -7.99 11.74 -11.26
N ALA A 471 -6.98 12.48 -11.75
CA ALA A 471 -7.13 13.34 -12.92
C ALA A 471 -7.58 12.57 -14.17
N ARG A 472 -7.03 11.35 -14.38
CA ARG A 472 -7.44 10.46 -15.46
C ARG A 472 -8.89 9.99 -15.33
N ALA A 473 -9.35 9.71 -14.10
CA ALA A 473 -10.74 9.36 -13.84
C ALA A 473 -11.69 10.56 -14.04
N LEU A 474 -11.22 11.76 -13.74
CA LEU A 474 -11.99 13.02 -13.81
C LEU A 474 -12.08 13.59 -15.23
N VAL A 475 -11.09 13.36 -16.09
CA VAL A 475 -10.90 14.08 -17.37
C VAL A 475 -12.05 13.99 -18.36
N SER A 476 -12.84 12.90 -18.30
CA SER A 476 -14.07 12.75 -19.10
C SER A 476 -15.27 13.52 -18.53
N TRP A 477 -15.14 14.15 -17.37
CA TRP A 477 -16.21 14.78 -16.59
C TRP A 477 -17.35 13.79 -16.29
N PRO A 478 -17.04 12.69 -15.59
CA PRO A 478 -18.02 11.67 -15.28
C PRO A 478 -19.05 12.17 -14.28
N SER A 479 -20.23 11.55 -14.25
CA SER A 479 -21.23 11.82 -13.20
C SER A 479 -20.95 11.07 -11.90
N LEU A 480 -20.13 10.00 -11.98
CA LEU A 480 -19.76 9.12 -10.87
C LEU A 480 -18.27 8.78 -10.93
N ILE A 481 -17.59 8.95 -9.82
CA ILE A 481 -16.24 8.41 -9.62
C ILE A 481 -16.31 7.28 -8.61
N LEU A 482 -15.77 6.12 -8.97
CA LEU A 482 -15.59 4.95 -8.12
C LEU A 482 -14.10 4.82 -7.77
N ALA A 483 -13.76 4.77 -6.49
CA ALA A 483 -12.38 4.66 -6.04
C ALA A 483 -12.22 3.47 -5.09
N ASP A 484 -11.41 2.49 -5.51
CA ASP A 484 -11.13 1.29 -4.73
C ASP A 484 -9.79 1.44 -4.00
N GLU A 485 -9.84 1.53 -2.67
CA GLU A 485 -8.69 1.70 -1.76
C GLU A 485 -7.71 2.80 -2.23
N PRO A 486 -8.17 4.04 -2.53
CA PRO A 486 -7.32 5.06 -3.17
C PRO A 486 -6.18 5.58 -2.30
N THR A 487 -6.17 5.25 -1.01
CA THR A 487 -5.13 5.64 -0.04
C THR A 487 -4.31 4.46 0.46
N GLY A 488 -4.66 3.23 0.08
CA GLY A 488 -4.08 2.00 0.65
C GLY A 488 -2.58 1.79 0.42
N GLN A 489 -1.97 2.52 -0.53
CA GLN A 489 -0.53 2.46 -0.82
C GLN A 489 0.22 3.74 -0.43
N LEU A 490 -0.44 4.67 0.27
CA LEU A 490 0.09 5.96 0.64
C LEU A 490 0.34 6.05 2.15
N ASP A 491 1.23 6.93 2.55
CA ASP A 491 1.37 7.29 3.96
C ASP A 491 0.13 8.07 4.44
N SER A 492 -0.10 8.09 5.75
CA SER A 492 -1.32 8.66 6.35
C SER A 492 -1.56 10.13 5.99
N ARG A 493 -0.49 10.93 5.83
CA ARG A 493 -0.61 12.35 5.46
C ARG A 493 -1.02 12.51 3.99
N THR A 494 -0.31 11.84 3.10
CA THR A 494 -0.62 11.84 1.67
C THR A 494 -2.01 11.23 1.44
N GLY A 495 -2.41 10.21 2.23
CA GLY A 495 -3.75 9.65 2.21
C GLY A 495 -4.81 10.68 2.58
N ALA A 496 -4.61 11.47 3.66
CA ALA A 496 -5.52 12.54 4.06
C ALA A 496 -5.64 13.62 2.98
N ASP A 497 -4.54 14.01 2.31
CA ASP A 497 -4.56 14.97 1.21
C ASP A 497 -5.39 14.46 0.01
N ILE A 498 -5.33 13.15 -0.30
CA ILE A 498 -6.15 12.54 -1.35
C ILE A 498 -7.64 12.56 -1.00
N ILE A 499 -7.99 12.30 0.26
CA ILE A 499 -9.40 12.37 0.70
C ILE A 499 -9.94 13.80 0.66
N THR A 500 -9.13 14.77 1.08
CA THR A 500 -9.45 16.19 0.96
C THR A 500 -9.68 16.58 -0.50
N LEU A 501 -8.83 16.11 -1.41
CA LEU A 501 -9.00 16.34 -2.85
C LEU A 501 -10.33 15.77 -3.38
N PHE A 502 -10.74 14.56 -2.98
CA PHE A 502 -12.06 14.03 -3.36
C PHE A 502 -13.19 14.88 -2.82
N ARG A 503 -13.09 15.38 -1.58
CA ARG A 503 -14.08 16.28 -1.00
C ARG A 503 -14.20 17.59 -1.79
N GLU A 504 -13.09 18.18 -2.18
CA GLU A 504 -13.03 19.38 -3.01
C GLU A 504 -13.65 19.14 -4.39
N ILE A 505 -13.34 18.01 -5.04
CA ILE A 505 -13.93 17.64 -6.33
C ILE A 505 -15.46 17.58 -6.21
N VAL A 506 -15.98 16.88 -5.20
CA VAL A 506 -17.45 16.82 -4.96
C VAL A 506 -18.04 18.22 -4.78
N GLY A 507 -17.44 19.03 -3.90
CA GLY A 507 -17.96 20.37 -3.58
C GLY A 507 -17.95 21.33 -4.76
N GLN A 508 -16.98 21.24 -5.64
CA GLN A 508 -16.82 22.18 -6.77
C GLN A 508 -17.52 21.74 -8.05
N THR A 509 -17.54 20.42 -8.29
CA THR A 509 -18.04 19.89 -9.57
C THR A 509 -19.42 19.27 -9.46
N GLY A 510 -19.89 18.93 -8.26
CA GLY A 510 -21.13 18.18 -8.05
C GLY A 510 -21.07 16.73 -8.53
N ILE A 511 -19.88 16.20 -8.84
CA ILE A 511 -19.66 14.81 -9.20
C ILE A 511 -19.91 13.94 -7.96
N THR A 512 -20.61 12.82 -8.12
CA THR A 512 -20.78 11.83 -7.06
C THR A 512 -19.50 10.98 -6.94
N VAL A 513 -19.01 10.78 -5.72
CA VAL A 513 -17.84 9.95 -5.47
C VAL A 513 -18.18 8.82 -4.50
N ALA A 514 -17.83 7.58 -4.86
CA ALA A 514 -17.94 6.43 -3.97
C ALA A 514 -16.56 5.81 -3.75
N ILE A 515 -16.13 5.76 -2.49
CA ILE A 515 -14.83 5.23 -2.09
C ILE A 515 -15.03 3.91 -1.32
N ALA A 516 -14.38 2.84 -1.75
CA ALA A 516 -14.19 1.65 -0.92
C ALA A 516 -12.90 1.79 -0.11
N SER A 517 -12.97 1.66 1.21
CA SER A 517 -11.79 1.76 2.07
C SER A 517 -11.96 0.99 3.38
N HIS A 518 -10.84 0.58 3.97
CA HIS A 518 -10.79 0.08 5.34
C HIS A 518 -10.20 1.13 6.32
N ASP A 519 -9.77 2.30 5.83
CA ASP A 519 -9.16 3.37 6.62
C ASP A 519 -10.23 4.15 7.41
N PRO A 520 -10.10 4.24 8.76
CA PRO A 520 -11.02 5.00 9.61
C PRO A 520 -11.08 6.50 9.28
N HIS A 521 -10.01 7.10 8.78
CA HIS A 521 -9.94 8.54 8.46
C HIS A 521 -10.86 8.91 7.28
N VAL A 522 -11.05 7.99 6.34
CA VAL A 522 -11.93 8.20 5.18
C VAL A 522 -13.39 8.33 5.61
N ARG A 523 -13.81 7.67 6.70
CA ARG A 523 -15.17 7.77 7.27
C ARG A 523 -15.53 9.18 7.70
N GLN A 524 -14.59 9.95 8.24
CA GLN A 524 -14.82 11.30 8.77
C GLN A 524 -15.11 12.32 7.66
N ALA A 525 -14.57 12.10 6.47
CA ALA A 525 -14.73 12.99 5.34
C ALA A 525 -16.01 12.72 4.52
N ALA A 526 -16.69 11.59 4.75
CA ALA A 526 -17.84 11.16 3.96
C ALA A 526 -19.12 11.93 4.31
N ASP A 527 -20.04 12.05 3.34
CA ASP A 527 -21.42 12.48 3.58
C ASP A 527 -22.29 11.29 4.02
N ARG A 528 -21.95 10.07 3.54
CA ARG A 528 -22.57 8.81 3.96
C ARG A 528 -21.55 7.69 4.07
N VAL A 529 -21.72 6.86 5.08
CA VAL A 529 -20.91 5.67 5.32
C VAL A 529 -21.79 4.43 5.25
N TYR A 530 -21.34 3.44 4.48
CA TYR A 530 -21.98 2.14 4.34
C TYR A 530 -21.04 1.07 4.86
N GLU A 531 -21.49 0.22 5.77
CA GLU A 531 -20.66 -0.83 6.35
C GLU A 531 -20.99 -2.18 5.72
N LEU A 532 -19.98 -2.79 5.06
CA LEU A 532 -20.09 -4.08 4.38
C LEU A 532 -19.30 -5.15 5.16
N ARG A 533 -19.97 -6.25 5.55
CA ARG A 533 -19.34 -7.40 6.21
C ARG A 533 -19.82 -8.68 5.57
N ASP A 534 -18.91 -9.59 5.24
CA ASP A 534 -19.18 -10.90 4.66
C ASP A 534 -20.16 -10.87 3.47
N GLY A 535 -20.09 -9.80 2.67
CA GLY A 535 -20.93 -9.59 1.51
C GLY A 535 -22.31 -8.97 1.80
N GLU A 536 -22.63 -8.61 3.05
CA GLU A 536 -23.89 -8.02 3.46
C GLU A 536 -23.72 -6.57 3.92
N LEU A 537 -24.69 -5.70 3.64
CA LEU A 537 -24.72 -4.34 4.13
C LEU A 537 -25.32 -4.34 5.55
N VAL A 538 -24.47 -4.15 6.57
CA VAL A 538 -24.87 -4.23 7.99
C VAL A 538 -25.30 -2.89 8.57
N GLY A 539 -25.05 -1.77 7.88
CA GLY A 539 -25.48 -0.45 8.32
C GLY A 539 -25.19 0.67 7.31
N SER A 540 -25.98 1.73 7.40
CA SER A 540 -25.70 3.01 6.75
C SER A 540 -25.95 4.15 7.75
N HIS A 541 -24.99 5.05 7.92
CA HIS A 541 -25.09 6.16 8.87
C HIS A 541 -24.40 7.42 8.35
N LEU A 542 -24.80 8.56 8.92
CA LEU A 542 -24.10 9.83 8.76
C LEU A 542 -22.85 9.79 9.65
N PRO A 543 -21.72 10.38 9.24
CA PRO A 543 -20.54 10.45 10.10
C PRO A 543 -20.84 11.17 11.40
N ALA A 544 -20.28 10.67 12.52
CA ALA A 544 -20.44 11.27 13.85
C ALA A 544 -19.87 12.70 13.84
N GLY A 545 -20.73 13.73 13.97
CA GLY A 545 -20.34 15.14 14.04
C GLY A 545 -21.18 16.11 13.19
N GLN A 546 -22.11 15.63 12.36
CA GLN A 546 -23.05 16.49 11.61
C GLN A 546 -24.51 16.31 12.09
N ASN A 547 -24.75 16.57 13.37
CA ASN A 547 -26.12 16.95 13.79
C ASN A 547 -26.37 18.36 13.28
N ARG A 548 -26.93 18.50 12.09
CA ARG A 548 -27.66 19.70 11.73
C ARG A 548 -29.06 19.59 12.38
N GLU A 549 -29.16 20.04 13.62
CA GLU A 549 -30.45 20.56 14.12
C GLU A 549 -30.86 21.71 13.22
N GLY A 550 -32.10 21.63 12.71
CA GLY A 550 -32.80 22.74 12.11
C GLY A 550 -33.03 22.61 10.61
N MET A 551 -34.09 21.90 10.24
CA MET A 551 -35.06 22.36 9.26
C MET A 551 -36.37 21.56 9.44
N LEU A 552 -37.25 22.14 10.20
CA LEU A 552 -38.70 21.96 10.03
C LEU A 552 -39.16 22.60 8.71
#